data_2b93d2e354489cdd69868637cf82767f
#
_entry.id   2b93d2e354489cdd69868637cf82767f
#
_cell.length_a   1.000
_cell.length_b   1.000
_cell.length_c   1.000
_cell.angle_alpha   90.00
_cell.angle_beta   90.00
_cell.angle_gamma   90.00
#
_symmetry.space_group_name_H-M   'P 1'
#
loop_
_entity.id
_entity.type
_entity.pdbx_description
1 polymer ?
#
loop_
_entity_poly.entity_id
_entity_poly.type
_entity_poly.pdbx_seq_one_letter_code
_entity_poly.pdbx_strand_id
1 'polypeptide(L)'
;MYAPLIGLLMTIVALGVVFRTQLDFTQQPLESYRIFFELLIAGLIVALIRSKVGLVTYGMFGPIIISFILIESGIFWGLVLFTNVFLVALGTYLIFEPFRLGTAHRIGGLVMVVSIAITSFHVMSDIGVLPERVDALQVFFPAIVTAWYADRFARELSERGWRAPAVRFSWTVVAIVFAAFIIGNEALITWFMQTPETWALVLAANVYLGTRSNMRIKEYLRFSNVYSGSRLAAVSSTIRAGIHNIGAGIRTLFGGNASRVEPSTVMSMSRRNRLIKEYNPSHLFPELDKASMKRAFHGTGVPTPETYALVDSPNDLETAAAIFDSRDEFVIKPDSGYGGEGIIVVTGRTEDGYFETSKGIKTHDQLLGHVRSIVEGQYEPMGLEGVAVIEGLIHPDEHLLSIAGQGVPDVRVIVFKGFPIMAMTRLPTEESDGAANLHMGAVGVGLDIANGDALGGYQSTNKWFDEHPDTGVDLESFTIPNWEEVLSTAVKAAEVSRLGYTGVDIVIDEDEGPMVLEINARPGLGIQNSTFDGLLERTAFIEALPDSFDLKSPDEKITLARRWDSADWIDEALELSKQVATPQWETGDGADDIGTGVELSMRNDAGSATDGGVEDNDPTATDGVRPEVNDR
;
A
#
# COMPACT_ATOMS: atom_id res chain seq x y z
N MET A 1 25.33 -11.13 -3.87
CA MET A 1 23.92 -11.23 -3.48
C MET A 1 23.30 -12.61 -3.74
N TYR A 2 23.58 -13.31 -4.84
CA TYR A 2 22.95 -14.61 -5.17
C TYR A 2 23.67 -15.85 -4.59
N ALA A 3 24.91 -15.74 -4.10
CA ALA A 3 25.68 -16.89 -3.59
C ALA A 3 24.97 -17.67 -2.45
N PRO A 4 24.36 -17.02 -1.42
CA PRO A 4 23.64 -17.76 -0.38
C PRO A 4 22.41 -18.50 -0.92
N LEU A 5 21.71 -17.91 -1.90
CA LEU A 5 20.56 -18.56 -2.54
C LEU A 5 20.99 -19.79 -3.34
N ILE A 6 22.07 -19.70 -4.11
CA ILE A 6 22.63 -20.83 -4.85
C ILE A 6 23.04 -21.93 -3.89
N GLY A 7 23.71 -21.59 -2.77
CA GLY A 7 24.07 -22.52 -1.73
C GLY A 7 22.85 -23.24 -1.13
N LEU A 8 21.77 -22.50 -0.82
CA LEU A 8 20.51 -23.06 -0.32
C LEU A 8 19.86 -24.00 -1.34
N LEU A 9 19.78 -23.61 -2.61
CA LEU A 9 19.24 -24.44 -3.68
C LEU A 9 20.03 -25.73 -3.87
N MET A 10 21.37 -25.65 -3.87
CA MET A 10 22.24 -26.83 -3.95
C MET A 10 22.07 -27.75 -2.73
N THR A 11 21.90 -27.18 -1.54
CA THR A 11 21.62 -27.95 -0.31
C THR A 11 20.28 -28.69 -0.41
N ILE A 12 19.22 -28.04 -0.92
CA ILE A 12 17.91 -28.69 -1.13
C ILE A 12 18.02 -29.81 -2.14
N VAL A 13 18.74 -29.62 -3.25
CA VAL A 13 18.96 -30.68 -4.24
C VAL A 13 19.75 -31.85 -3.63
N ALA A 14 20.83 -31.57 -2.89
CA ALA A 14 21.63 -32.58 -2.22
C ALA A 14 20.81 -33.39 -1.19
N LEU A 15 20.03 -32.71 -0.35
CA LEU A 15 19.09 -33.36 0.58
C LEU A 15 18.07 -34.19 -0.18
N GLY A 16 17.53 -33.68 -1.27
CA GLY A 16 16.58 -34.41 -2.12
C GLY A 16 17.18 -35.70 -2.69
N VAL A 17 18.44 -35.67 -3.15
CA VAL A 17 19.16 -36.88 -3.62
C VAL A 17 19.37 -37.84 -2.48
N VAL A 18 19.75 -37.39 -1.28
CA VAL A 18 19.89 -38.24 -0.08
C VAL A 18 18.55 -38.85 0.28
N PHE A 19 17.47 -38.11 0.31
CA PHE A 19 16.13 -38.63 0.57
C PHE A 19 15.73 -39.69 -0.45
N ARG A 20 15.97 -39.45 -1.74
CA ARG A 20 15.68 -40.40 -2.81
C ARG A 20 16.46 -41.73 -2.68
N THR A 21 17.72 -41.66 -2.21
CA THR A 21 18.58 -42.85 -2.07
C THR A 21 18.38 -43.60 -0.75
N GLN A 22 17.94 -42.91 0.31
CA GLN A 22 17.81 -43.49 1.66
C GLN A 22 16.36 -43.85 2.02
N LEU A 23 15.38 -43.17 1.44
CA LEU A 23 13.97 -43.43 1.67
C LEU A 23 13.40 -44.18 0.46
N ASP A 24 13.02 -45.43 0.69
CA ASP A 24 12.19 -46.17 -0.27
C ASP A 24 10.76 -45.62 -0.18
N PHE A 25 10.47 -44.60 -0.97
CA PHE A 25 9.14 -43.97 -1.04
C PHE A 25 8.03 -44.96 -1.46
N THR A 26 8.36 -46.18 -1.84
CA THR A 26 7.38 -47.18 -2.20
C THR A 26 6.88 -47.98 -0.99
N GLN A 27 7.59 -47.93 0.15
CA GLN A 27 7.29 -48.76 1.33
C GLN A 27 6.87 -47.94 2.57
N GLN A 28 7.04 -46.63 2.58
CA GLN A 28 6.61 -45.79 3.70
C GLN A 28 5.22 -45.19 3.44
N PRO A 29 4.39 -44.94 4.48
CA PRO A 29 3.12 -44.23 4.29
C PRO A 29 3.40 -42.79 3.90
N LEU A 30 3.57 -42.55 2.62
CA LEU A 30 3.75 -41.25 2.00
C LEU A 30 2.65 -40.24 2.37
N GLU A 31 1.47 -40.77 2.72
CA GLU A 31 0.31 -40.00 3.17
C GLU A 31 0.62 -39.06 4.33
N SER A 32 1.47 -39.50 5.30
CA SER A 32 1.82 -38.69 6.47
C SER A 32 2.63 -37.41 6.10
N TYR A 33 3.32 -37.43 4.97
CA TYR A 33 4.12 -36.28 4.51
C TYR A 33 3.44 -35.46 3.40
N ARG A 34 2.39 -36.01 2.82
CA ARG A 34 1.67 -35.44 1.67
C ARG A 34 1.26 -33.99 1.92
N ILE A 35 0.75 -33.68 3.08
CA ILE A 35 0.28 -32.36 3.46
C ILE A 35 1.39 -31.26 3.34
N PHE A 36 2.64 -31.60 3.62
CA PHE A 36 3.75 -30.65 3.51
C PHE A 36 4.01 -30.29 2.04
N PHE A 37 3.92 -31.26 1.14
CA PHE A 37 4.13 -31.01 -0.30
C PHE A 37 2.95 -30.28 -0.93
N GLU A 38 1.74 -30.59 -0.51
CA GLU A 38 0.53 -29.85 -0.89
C GLU A 38 0.63 -28.40 -0.46
N LEU A 39 1.10 -28.10 0.76
CA LEU A 39 1.34 -26.74 1.26
C LEU A 39 2.36 -25.99 0.41
N LEU A 40 3.46 -26.64 -0.02
CA LEU A 40 4.47 -26.00 -0.87
C LEU A 40 3.89 -25.58 -2.22
N ILE A 41 3.14 -26.46 -2.86
CA ILE A 41 2.52 -26.19 -4.17
C ILE A 41 1.39 -25.17 -4.02
N ALA A 42 0.52 -25.30 -3.01
CA ALA A 42 -0.52 -24.32 -2.73
C ALA A 42 0.07 -22.91 -2.47
N GLY A 43 1.18 -22.86 -1.72
CA GLY A 43 1.91 -21.62 -1.47
C GLY A 43 2.42 -20.95 -2.74
N LEU A 44 3.01 -21.72 -3.66
CA LEU A 44 3.44 -21.23 -4.97
C LEU A 44 2.27 -20.74 -5.80
N ILE A 45 1.16 -21.47 -5.82
CA ILE A 45 -0.05 -21.10 -6.58
C ILE A 45 -0.63 -19.79 -6.07
N VAL A 46 -0.82 -19.66 -4.76
CA VAL A 46 -1.35 -18.43 -4.15
C VAL A 46 -0.38 -17.26 -4.37
N ALA A 47 0.94 -17.50 -4.29
CA ALA A 47 1.96 -16.50 -4.61
C ALA A 47 1.86 -16.05 -6.09
N LEU A 48 1.67 -16.98 -7.03
CA LEU A 48 1.45 -16.69 -8.46
C LEU A 48 0.19 -15.85 -8.69
N ILE A 49 -0.94 -16.26 -8.10
CA ILE A 49 -2.22 -15.54 -8.22
C ILE A 49 -2.08 -14.10 -7.72
N ARG A 50 -1.42 -13.90 -6.60
CA ARG A 50 -1.24 -12.56 -6.02
C ARG A 50 -0.19 -11.72 -6.75
N SER A 51 0.93 -12.33 -7.13
CA SER A 51 2.07 -11.60 -7.71
C SER A 51 1.98 -11.39 -9.21
N LYS A 52 1.40 -12.34 -9.96
CA LYS A 52 1.26 -12.24 -11.42
C LYS A 52 -0.12 -11.82 -11.88
N VAL A 53 -1.18 -12.40 -11.31
CA VAL A 53 -2.55 -12.00 -11.69
C VAL A 53 -2.94 -10.69 -11.00
N GLY A 54 -2.46 -10.47 -9.78
CA GLY A 54 -2.74 -9.25 -9.02
C GLY A 54 -4.07 -9.30 -8.26
N LEU A 55 -4.59 -10.50 -7.96
CA LEU A 55 -5.81 -10.64 -7.19
C LEU A 55 -5.55 -10.36 -5.72
N VAL A 56 -6.43 -9.56 -5.13
CA VAL A 56 -6.35 -9.19 -3.71
C VAL A 56 -7.19 -10.20 -2.90
N THR A 57 -6.51 -11.04 -2.12
CA THR A 57 -7.14 -12.03 -1.24
C THR A 57 -7.01 -11.61 0.23
N TYR A 58 -7.81 -12.19 1.11
CA TYR A 58 -7.65 -12.07 2.56
C TYR A 58 -6.41 -12.86 3.03
N GLY A 59 -5.26 -12.19 3.02
CA GLY A 59 -3.99 -12.81 3.38
C GLY A 59 -3.45 -13.80 2.34
N MET A 60 -2.35 -14.45 2.68
CA MET A 60 -1.69 -15.47 1.85
C MET A 60 -1.95 -16.88 2.39
N PHE A 61 -1.85 -17.06 3.69
CA PHE A 61 -1.96 -18.38 4.33
C PHE A 61 -3.38 -18.95 4.33
N GLY A 62 -4.38 -18.08 4.47
CA GLY A 62 -5.75 -18.55 4.58
C GLY A 62 -6.25 -19.28 3.34
N PRO A 63 -6.08 -18.77 2.10
CA PRO A 63 -6.46 -19.53 0.91
C PRO A 63 -5.76 -20.90 0.83
N ILE A 64 -4.49 -20.98 1.27
CA ILE A 64 -3.73 -22.22 1.32
C ILE A 64 -4.38 -23.20 2.32
N ILE A 65 -4.63 -22.74 3.55
CA ILE A 65 -5.17 -23.58 4.64
C ILE A 65 -6.61 -24.01 4.32
N ILE A 66 -7.45 -23.09 3.84
CA ILE A 66 -8.86 -23.37 3.55
C ILE A 66 -8.99 -24.32 2.35
N SER A 67 -8.04 -24.32 1.38
CA SER A 67 -8.06 -25.25 0.26
C SER A 67 -8.06 -26.72 0.70
N PHE A 68 -7.51 -27.04 1.88
CA PHE A 68 -7.57 -28.40 2.45
C PHE A 68 -8.99 -28.84 2.82
N ILE A 69 -9.88 -27.92 3.22
CA ILE A 69 -11.30 -28.26 3.42
C ILE A 69 -11.89 -28.84 2.14
N LEU A 70 -11.55 -28.23 0.99
CA LEU A 70 -12.07 -28.61 -0.31
C LEU A 70 -11.48 -29.94 -0.80
N ILE A 71 -10.26 -30.29 -0.37
CA ILE A 71 -9.63 -31.56 -0.73
C ILE A 71 -10.24 -32.70 0.07
N GLU A 72 -10.29 -32.56 1.40
CA GLU A 72 -10.79 -33.57 2.31
C GLU A 72 -12.29 -33.87 2.09
N SER A 73 -13.11 -32.83 2.00
CA SER A 73 -14.57 -32.95 1.83
C SER A 73 -15.01 -33.03 0.35
N GLY A 74 -14.09 -32.85 -0.61
CA GLY A 74 -14.40 -32.62 -2.02
C GLY A 74 -14.87 -31.18 -2.28
N ILE A 75 -14.65 -30.67 -3.50
CA ILE A 75 -14.85 -29.25 -3.85
C ILE A 75 -16.26 -28.78 -3.49
N PHE A 76 -17.29 -29.53 -3.83
CA PHE A 76 -18.68 -29.14 -3.56
C PHE A 76 -19.00 -29.05 -2.07
N TRP A 77 -18.78 -30.15 -1.33
CA TRP A 77 -19.07 -30.18 0.10
C TRP A 77 -18.14 -29.29 0.91
N GLY A 78 -16.89 -29.18 0.49
CA GLY A 78 -15.93 -28.25 1.10
C GLY A 78 -16.36 -26.79 0.96
N LEU A 79 -16.90 -26.36 -0.21
CA LEU A 79 -17.48 -25.04 -0.38
C LEU A 79 -18.73 -24.83 0.46
N VAL A 80 -19.60 -25.84 0.58
CA VAL A 80 -20.78 -25.79 1.44
C VAL A 80 -20.35 -25.60 2.89
N LEU A 81 -19.39 -26.40 3.37
CA LEU A 81 -18.88 -26.31 4.74
C LEU A 81 -18.22 -24.96 5.00
N PHE A 82 -17.33 -24.53 4.11
CA PHE A 82 -16.68 -23.21 4.20
C PHE A 82 -17.70 -22.07 4.27
N THR A 83 -18.70 -22.09 3.38
CA THR A 83 -19.74 -21.05 3.35
C THR A 83 -20.57 -21.03 4.63
N ASN A 84 -20.97 -22.20 5.16
CA ASN A 84 -21.73 -22.29 6.40
C ASN A 84 -20.90 -21.78 7.60
N VAL A 85 -19.66 -22.21 7.73
CA VAL A 85 -18.76 -21.72 8.79
C VAL A 85 -18.56 -20.22 8.71
N PHE A 86 -18.38 -19.69 7.49
CA PHE A 86 -18.25 -18.25 7.25
C PHE A 86 -19.53 -17.49 7.66
N LEU A 87 -20.70 -17.99 7.28
CA LEU A 87 -22.00 -17.36 7.63
C LEU A 87 -22.28 -17.43 9.13
N VAL A 88 -21.96 -18.54 9.80
CA VAL A 88 -22.06 -18.66 11.26
C VAL A 88 -21.16 -17.64 11.96
N ALA A 89 -19.91 -17.53 11.52
CA ALA A 89 -18.97 -16.56 12.07
C ALA A 89 -19.43 -15.12 11.82
N LEU A 90 -19.91 -14.81 10.61
CA LEU A 90 -20.42 -13.48 10.26
C LEU A 90 -21.67 -13.14 11.08
N GLY A 91 -22.63 -14.06 11.21
CA GLY A 91 -23.81 -13.88 12.05
C GLY A 91 -23.46 -13.65 13.53
N THR A 92 -22.49 -14.40 14.04
CA THR A 92 -21.96 -14.21 15.41
C THR A 92 -21.30 -12.84 15.58
N TYR A 93 -20.54 -12.39 14.57
CA TYR A 93 -19.96 -11.04 14.59
C TYR A 93 -21.04 -9.97 14.74
N LEU A 94 -22.12 -10.05 13.92
CA LEU A 94 -23.24 -9.09 13.98
C LEU A 94 -23.95 -9.10 15.33
N ILE A 95 -24.03 -10.27 15.99
CA ILE A 95 -24.58 -10.38 17.36
C ILE A 95 -23.63 -9.73 18.37
N PHE A 96 -22.32 -9.78 18.16
CA PHE A 96 -21.33 -9.22 19.08
C PHE A 96 -21.09 -7.70 18.88
N GLU A 97 -21.45 -7.16 17.72
CA GLU A 97 -21.24 -5.75 17.39
C GLU A 97 -21.79 -4.78 18.45
N PRO A 98 -23.05 -4.93 18.97
CA PRO A 98 -23.58 -4.03 19.98
C PRO A 98 -22.82 -4.04 21.31
N PHE A 99 -22.11 -5.14 21.63
CA PHE A 99 -21.36 -5.29 22.88
C PHE A 99 -19.98 -4.62 22.86
N ARG A 100 -19.53 -4.08 21.71
CA ARG A 100 -18.25 -3.39 21.54
C ARG A 100 -17.06 -4.16 22.12
N LEU A 101 -17.02 -5.47 21.90
CA LEU A 101 -15.96 -6.34 22.42
C LEU A 101 -14.60 -5.99 21.83
N GLY A 102 -13.58 -5.94 22.66
CA GLY A 102 -12.19 -5.85 22.20
C GLY A 102 -11.81 -7.02 21.29
N THR A 103 -10.90 -6.80 20.36
CA THR A 103 -10.54 -7.72 19.26
C THR A 103 -10.24 -9.14 19.76
N ALA A 104 -9.49 -9.29 20.86
CA ALA A 104 -9.14 -10.60 21.42
C ALA A 104 -10.38 -11.39 21.89
N HIS A 105 -11.29 -10.73 22.60
CA HIS A 105 -12.52 -11.34 23.12
C HIS A 105 -13.51 -11.68 22.00
N ARG A 106 -13.60 -10.81 20.99
CA ARG A 106 -14.45 -11.03 19.81
C ARG A 106 -13.96 -12.22 18.99
N ILE A 107 -12.66 -12.29 18.68
CA ILE A 107 -12.09 -13.43 17.94
C ILE A 107 -12.23 -14.72 18.77
N GLY A 108 -11.98 -14.69 20.08
CA GLY A 108 -12.17 -15.83 20.96
C GLY A 108 -13.61 -16.34 20.95
N GLY A 109 -14.60 -15.45 21.01
CA GLY A 109 -16.02 -15.79 20.90
C GLY A 109 -16.39 -16.38 19.53
N LEU A 110 -15.88 -15.78 18.43
CA LEU A 110 -16.08 -16.31 17.08
C LEU A 110 -15.52 -17.75 16.94
N VAL A 111 -14.30 -17.97 17.41
CA VAL A 111 -13.67 -19.31 17.38
C VAL A 111 -14.50 -20.31 18.19
N MET A 112 -15.00 -19.92 19.36
CA MET A 112 -15.84 -20.79 20.18
C MET A 112 -17.13 -21.20 19.46
N VAL A 113 -17.84 -20.25 18.87
CA VAL A 113 -19.10 -20.55 18.16
C VAL A 113 -18.85 -21.37 16.90
N VAL A 114 -17.79 -21.07 16.16
CA VAL A 114 -17.38 -21.87 14.99
C VAL A 114 -17.01 -23.30 15.42
N SER A 115 -16.31 -23.49 16.54
CA SER A 115 -15.97 -24.82 17.05
C SER A 115 -17.23 -25.62 17.40
N ILE A 116 -18.23 -24.98 18.02
CA ILE A 116 -19.53 -25.61 18.30
C ILE A 116 -20.25 -26.01 17.00
N ALA A 117 -20.25 -25.13 16.00
CA ALA A 117 -20.86 -25.39 14.71
C ALA A 117 -20.19 -26.59 14.00
N ILE A 118 -18.87 -26.67 13.99
CA ILE A 118 -18.12 -27.78 13.39
C ILE A 118 -18.42 -29.11 14.13
N THR A 119 -18.42 -29.07 15.46
CA THR A 119 -18.78 -30.25 16.26
C THR A 119 -20.20 -30.68 15.93
N SER A 120 -21.14 -29.76 15.75
CA SER A 120 -22.51 -30.06 15.34
C SER A 120 -22.57 -30.73 13.96
N PHE A 121 -21.79 -30.22 12.99
CA PHE A 121 -21.68 -30.85 11.65
C PHE A 121 -21.11 -32.25 11.72
N HIS A 122 -20.09 -32.48 12.54
CA HIS A 122 -19.51 -33.82 12.77
C HIS A 122 -20.56 -34.80 13.34
N VAL A 123 -21.26 -34.41 14.41
CA VAL A 123 -22.34 -35.21 14.97
C VAL A 123 -23.45 -35.49 13.96
N MET A 124 -23.84 -34.51 13.14
CA MET A 124 -24.83 -34.71 12.09
C MET A 124 -24.36 -35.65 10.98
N SER A 125 -23.06 -35.70 10.71
CA SER A 125 -22.46 -36.70 9.81
C SER A 125 -22.50 -38.08 10.42
N ASP A 126 -22.14 -38.23 11.70
CA ASP A 126 -22.11 -39.52 12.40
C ASP A 126 -23.50 -40.18 12.52
N ILE A 127 -24.55 -39.37 12.70
CA ILE A 127 -25.94 -39.89 12.75
C ILE A 127 -26.57 -40.02 11.35
N GLY A 128 -25.80 -39.83 10.27
CA GLY A 128 -26.22 -40.04 8.89
C GLY A 128 -27.13 -38.98 8.30
N VAL A 129 -27.24 -37.82 8.96
CA VAL A 129 -27.99 -36.65 8.43
C VAL A 129 -27.20 -35.93 7.35
N LEU A 130 -25.88 -35.88 7.46
CA LEU A 130 -24.95 -35.37 6.47
C LEU A 130 -24.09 -36.49 5.89
N PRO A 131 -23.56 -36.33 4.66
CA PRO A 131 -22.64 -37.32 4.09
C PRO A 131 -21.37 -37.47 4.93
N GLU A 132 -20.82 -38.69 5.03
CA GLU A 132 -19.54 -38.98 5.72
C GLU A 132 -18.37 -38.09 5.23
N ARG A 133 -18.43 -37.59 4.02
CA ARG A 133 -17.43 -36.65 3.45
C ARG A 133 -17.41 -35.28 4.15
N VAL A 134 -18.34 -34.97 5.03
CA VAL A 134 -18.39 -33.75 5.86
C VAL A 134 -17.85 -34.04 7.26
N ASP A 135 -16.93 -35.01 7.40
CA ASP A 135 -16.23 -35.21 8.66
C ASP A 135 -15.39 -33.99 9.03
N ALA A 136 -15.92 -33.21 9.96
CA ALA A 136 -15.43 -31.89 10.28
C ALA A 136 -14.19 -31.89 11.20
N LEU A 137 -13.75 -33.02 11.74
CA LEU A 137 -12.59 -33.04 12.63
C LEU A 137 -11.29 -32.69 11.93
N GLN A 138 -11.12 -33.10 10.67
CA GLN A 138 -9.92 -32.77 9.87
C GLN A 138 -9.91 -31.32 9.39
N VAL A 139 -11.07 -30.66 9.36
CA VAL A 139 -11.22 -29.28 8.91
C VAL A 139 -11.30 -28.27 10.04
N PHE A 140 -11.07 -28.68 11.30
CA PHE A 140 -11.18 -27.83 12.48
C PHE A 140 -10.25 -26.60 12.40
N PHE A 141 -8.98 -26.81 12.09
CA PHE A 141 -8.00 -25.72 11.97
C PHE A 141 -8.31 -24.75 10.81
N PRO A 142 -8.60 -25.21 9.57
CA PRO A 142 -9.06 -24.33 8.50
C PRO A 142 -10.33 -23.54 8.83
N ALA A 143 -11.23 -24.09 9.62
CA ALA A 143 -12.46 -23.40 10.02
C ALA A 143 -12.20 -22.24 11.00
N ILE A 144 -11.21 -22.36 11.89
CA ILE A 144 -10.76 -21.24 12.74
C ILE A 144 -10.25 -20.08 11.88
N VAL A 145 -9.49 -20.38 10.82
CA VAL A 145 -9.03 -19.36 9.87
C VAL A 145 -10.21 -18.71 9.13
N THR A 146 -11.26 -19.48 8.86
CA THR A 146 -12.50 -18.95 8.26
C THR A 146 -13.20 -17.96 9.20
N ALA A 147 -13.22 -18.22 10.52
CA ALA A 147 -13.75 -17.29 11.51
C ALA A 147 -13.01 -15.96 11.50
N TRP A 148 -11.68 -15.99 11.41
CA TRP A 148 -10.88 -14.77 11.27
C TRP A 148 -11.17 -14.00 9.96
N TYR A 149 -11.47 -14.70 8.87
CA TYR A 149 -11.91 -14.07 7.62
C TYR A 149 -13.25 -13.39 7.75
N ALA A 150 -14.19 -14.02 8.46
CA ALA A 150 -15.50 -13.42 8.70
C ALA A 150 -15.40 -12.13 9.54
N ASP A 151 -14.55 -12.11 10.59
CA ASP A 151 -14.26 -10.90 11.37
C ASP A 151 -13.71 -9.78 10.49
N ARG A 152 -12.74 -10.11 9.64
CA ARG A 152 -12.12 -9.12 8.75
C ARG A 152 -13.07 -8.62 7.66
N PHE A 153 -13.89 -9.52 7.10
CA PHE A 153 -14.91 -9.18 6.13
C PHE A 153 -15.96 -8.23 6.73
N ALA A 154 -16.42 -8.55 7.95
CA ALA A 154 -17.43 -7.75 8.63
C ALA A 154 -16.93 -6.34 8.95
N ARG A 155 -15.69 -6.19 9.42
CA ARG A 155 -15.07 -4.88 9.63
C ARG A 155 -14.94 -4.08 8.32
N GLU A 156 -14.45 -4.70 7.26
CA GLU A 156 -14.36 -4.02 5.96
C GLU A 156 -15.75 -3.67 5.40
N LEU A 157 -16.78 -4.47 5.71
CA LEU A 157 -18.17 -4.19 5.34
C LEU A 157 -18.69 -2.92 6.03
N SER A 158 -18.40 -2.77 7.33
CA SER A 158 -18.78 -1.58 8.11
C SER A 158 -17.99 -0.34 7.70
N GLU A 159 -16.67 -0.49 7.37
CA GLU A 159 -15.78 0.61 7.03
C GLU A 159 -15.94 1.11 5.59
N ARG A 160 -16.17 0.22 4.61
CA ARG A 160 -16.05 0.50 3.17
C ARG A 160 -17.27 0.13 2.34
N GLY A 161 -18.37 -0.23 3.02
CA GLY A 161 -19.55 -0.74 2.33
C GLY A 161 -19.32 -2.12 1.70
N TRP A 162 -20.35 -2.69 1.07
CA TRP A 162 -20.39 -4.09 0.67
C TRP A 162 -19.53 -4.46 -0.54
N ARG A 163 -19.24 -3.51 -1.45
CA ARG A 163 -18.57 -3.80 -2.74
C ARG A 163 -17.13 -4.27 -2.57
N ALA A 164 -16.33 -3.55 -1.80
CA ALA A 164 -14.90 -3.85 -1.63
C ALA A 164 -14.65 -5.20 -0.95
N PRO A 165 -15.26 -5.51 0.23
CA PRO A 165 -15.10 -6.81 0.87
C PRO A 165 -15.67 -7.96 0.04
N ALA A 166 -16.81 -7.79 -0.66
CA ALA A 166 -17.38 -8.82 -1.51
C ALA A 166 -16.46 -9.20 -2.68
N VAL A 167 -15.86 -8.21 -3.36
CA VAL A 167 -14.88 -8.47 -4.44
C VAL A 167 -13.64 -9.18 -3.89
N ARG A 168 -13.11 -8.76 -2.73
CA ARG A 168 -11.97 -9.40 -2.10
C ARG A 168 -12.27 -10.84 -1.66
N PHE A 169 -13.44 -11.06 -1.09
CA PHE A 169 -13.92 -12.38 -0.71
C PHE A 169 -14.05 -13.31 -1.93
N SER A 170 -14.68 -12.84 -3.01
CA SER A 170 -14.81 -13.60 -4.26
C SER A 170 -13.45 -14.04 -4.81
N TRP A 171 -12.46 -13.14 -4.85
CA TRP A 171 -11.11 -13.50 -5.28
C TRP A 171 -10.40 -14.46 -4.33
N THR A 172 -10.71 -14.39 -3.03
CA THR A 172 -10.20 -15.35 -2.05
C THR A 172 -10.77 -16.73 -2.31
N VAL A 173 -12.08 -16.84 -2.58
CA VAL A 173 -12.74 -18.10 -2.94
C VAL A 173 -12.16 -18.67 -4.24
N VAL A 174 -11.96 -17.85 -5.26
CA VAL A 174 -11.33 -18.28 -6.53
C VAL A 174 -9.92 -18.84 -6.26
N ALA A 175 -9.12 -18.18 -5.42
CA ALA A 175 -7.79 -18.66 -5.08
C ALA A 175 -7.82 -20.00 -4.31
N ILE A 176 -8.78 -20.17 -3.39
CA ILE A 176 -9.00 -21.42 -2.63
C ILE A 176 -9.36 -22.55 -3.59
N VAL A 177 -10.35 -22.36 -4.46
CA VAL A 177 -10.81 -23.38 -5.41
C VAL A 177 -9.70 -23.76 -6.38
N PHE A 178 -8.98 -22.78 -6.91
CA PHE A 178 -7.89 -23.03 -7.85
C PHE A 178 -6.72 -23.77 -7.19
N ALA A 179 -6.36 -23.41 -5.96
CA ALA A 179 -5.35 -24.13 -5.19
C ALA A 179 -5.82 -25.58 -4.94
N ALA A 180 -7.04 -25.78 -4.43
CA ALA A 180 -7.60 -27.11 -4.18
C ALA A 180 -7.65 -27.98 -5.44
N PHE A 181 -8.02 -27.41 -6.59
CA PHE A 181 -8.06 -28.13 -7.86
C PHE A 181 -6.68 -28.68 -8.27
N ILE A 182 -5.62 -27.89 -8.08
CA ILE A 182 -4.27 -28.31 -8.47
C ILE A 182 -3.69 -29.29 -7.46
N ILE A 183 -3.78 -29.01 -6.17
CA ILE A 183 -3.21 -29.89 -5.13
C ILE A 183 -4.05 -31.15 -4.91
N GLY A 184 -5.33 -31.15 -5.29
CA GLY A 184 -6.16 -32.36 -5.33
C GLY A 184 -5.79 -33.35 -6.44
N ASN A 185 -4.86 -33.00 -7.33
CA ASN A 185 -4.37 -33.91 -8.36
C ASN A 185 -3.30 -34.86 -7.76
N GLU A 186 -3.72 -36.09 -7.41
CA GLU A 186 -2.85 -37.09 -6.78
C GLU A 186 -1.61 -37.41 -7.61
N ALA A 187 -1.74 -37.49 -8.94
CA ALA A 187 -0.60 -37.80 -9.80
C ALA A 187 0.46 -36.70 -9.76
N LEU A 188 0.03 -35.41 -9.72
CA LEU A 188 0.94 -34.26 -9.61
C LEU A 188 1.67 -34.27 -8.27
N ILE A 189 0.96 -34.44 -7.18
CA ILE A 189 1.54 -34.43 -5.83
C ILE A 189 2.51 -35.61 -5.67
N THR A 190 2.11 -36.83 -6.07
CA THR A 190 2.96 -38.02 -6.01
C THR A 190 4.23 -37.81 -6.85
N TRP A 191 4.09 -37.31 -8.08
CA TRP A 191 5.25 -36.99 -8.92
C TRP A 191 6.18 -35.98 -8.24
N PHE A 192 5.63 -34.91 -7.68
CA PHE A 192 6.39 -33.88 -6.99
C PHE A 192 7.13 -34.42 -5.77
N MET A 193 6.50 -35.32 -5.00
CA MET A 193 7.12 -36.00 -3.86
C MET A 193 8.27 -36.91 -4.30
N GLN A 194 8.12 -37.61 -5.42
CA GLN A 194 9.10 -38.57 -5.94
C GLN A 194 10.26 -37.89 -6.68
N THR A 195 10.16 -36.58 -7.00
CA THR A 195 11.19 -35.81 -7.72
C THR A 195 11.71 -34.64 -6.87
N PRO A 196 12.55 -34.91 -5.84
CA PRO A 196 13.03 -33.89 -4.91
C PRO A 196 13.77 -32.71 -5.58
N GLU A 197 14.33 -32.92 -6.76
CA GLU A 197 14.98 -31.88 -7.56
C GLU A 197 14.02 -30.74 -7.91
N THR A 198 12.72 -31.05 -8.01
CA THR A 198 11.68 -30.05 -8.30
C THR A 198 11.38 -29.14 -7.12
N TRP A 199 11.72 -29.53 -5.89
CA TRP A 199 11.51 -28.68 -4.70
C TRP A 199 12.38 -27.41 -4.76
N ALA A 200 13.62 -27.56 -5.25
CA ALA A 200 14.49 -26.41 -5.51
C ALA A 200 13.90 -25.48 -6.58
N LEU A 201 13.23 -26.04 -7.61
CA LEU A 201 12.57 -25.24 -8.64
C LEU A 201 11.39 -24.44 -8.06
N VAL A 202 10.61 -25.00 -7.13
CA VAL A 202 9.52 -24.29 -6.47
C VAL A 202 10.05 -23.10 -5.65
N LEU A 203 11.15 -23.31 -4.91
CA LEU A 203 11.81 -22.22 -4.17
C LEU A 203 12.37 -21.18 -5.11
N ALA A 204 13.09 -21.59 -6.17
CA ALA A 204 13.64 -20.69 -7.17
C ALA A 204 12.53 -19.88 -7.88
N ALA A 205 11.40 -20.51 -8.20
CA ALA A 205 10.23 -19.84 -8.78
C ALA A 205 9.65 -18.79 -7.82
N ASN A 206 9.51 -19.09 -6.52
CA ASN A 206 9.06 -18.13 -5.53
C ASN A 206 10.02 -16.92 -5.43
N VAL A 207 11.32 -17.16 -5.39
CA VAL A 207 12.33 -16.10 -5.35
C VAL A 207 12.29 -15.28 -6.64
N TYR A 208 12.22 -15.93 -7.80
CA TYR A 208 12.08 -15.25 -9.09
C TYR A 208 10.82 -14.37 -9.17
N LEU A 209 9.68 -14.92 -8.76
CA LEU A 209 8.42 -14.17 -8.71
C LEU A 209 8.50 -12.96 -7.77
N GLY A 210 9.16 -13.11 -6.62
CA GLY A 210 9.34 -12.03 -5.65
C GLY A 210 10.32 -10.94 -6.10
N THR A 211 11.33 -11.30 -6.90
CA THR A 211 12.40 -10.38 -7.30
C THR A 211 12.22 -9.77 -8.69
N ARG A 212 11.66 -10.53 -9.65
CA ARG A 212 11.57 -10.16 -11.07
C ARG A 212 10.14 -9.90 -11.57
N SER A 213 9.13 -10.02 -10.70
CA SER A 213 7.75 -9.75 -11.10
C SER A 213 7.49 -8.24 -11.14
N ASN A 214 7.68 -7.63 -12.31
CA ASN A 214 7.54 -6.18 -12.45
C ASN A 214 6.08 -5.74 -12.59
N MET A 215 5.28 -6.41 -13.41
CA MET A 215 3.89 -6.02 -13.69
C MET A 215 2.93 -7.19 -13.44
N ARG A 216 1.74 -6.88 -12.90
CA ARG A 216 0.64 -7.83 -12.71
C ARG A 216 -0.31 -7.75 -13.90
N ILE A 217 -0.98 -8.86 -14.24
CA ILE A 217 -2.00 -8.85 -15.30
C ILE A 217 -3.07 -7.79 -15.03
N LYS A 218 -3.50 -7.64 -13.78
CA LYS A 218 -4.44 -6.59 -13.37
C LYS A 218 -3.89 -5.18 -13.63
N GLU A 219 -2.59 -4.96 -13.47
CA GLU A 219 -1.95 -3.66 -13.76
C GLU A 219 -1.88 -3.41 -15.28
N TYR A 220 -1.55 -4.43 -16.07
CA TYR A 220 -1.66 -4.33 -17.53
C TYR A 220 -3.07 -3.95 -17.98
N LEU A 221 -4.10 -4.52 -17.36
CA LEU A 221 -5.50 -4.17 -17.67
C LEU A 221 -5.84 -2.75 -17.19
N ARG A 222 -5.37 -2.36 -16.01
CA ARG A 222 -5.58 -1.03 -15.45
C ARG A 222 -4.94 0.08 -16.27
N PHE A 223 -3.73 -0.17 -16.76
CA PHE A 223 -2.96 0.79 -17.57
C PHE A 223 -3.05 0.50 -19.07
N SER A 224 -4.07 -0.25 -19.51
CA SER A 224 -4.19 -0.66 -20.91
C SER A 224 -4.30 0.51 -21.88
N ASN A 225 -4.83 1.65 -21.45
CA ASN A 225 -4.92 2.86 -22.26
C ASN A 225 -3.55 3.55 -22.42
N VAL A 226 -2.64 3.30 -21.48
CA VAL A 226 -1.24 3.75 -21.53
C VAL A 226 -0.42 2.90 -22.51
N TYR A 227 -0.94 1.70 -22.93
CA TYR A 227 -0.23 0.72 -23.74
C TYR A 227 -0.75 0.57 -25.19
N SER A 228 -1.47 1.51 -25.73
CA SER A 228 -2.15 1.36 -27.01
C SER A 228 -1.19 1.30 -28.22
N GLY A 229 -0.36 0.31 -28.28
CA GLY A 229 0.58 0.09 -29.39
C GLY A 229 1.38 -1.21 -29.30
N SER A 230 1.32 -1.92 -28.18
CA SER A 230 2.13 -3.13 -27.96
C SER A 230 1.40 -4.42 -28.36
N ARG A 231 2.17 -5.49 -28.68
CA ARG A 231 1.65 -6.85 -28.94
C ARG A 231 0.76 -7.40 -27.80
N LEU A 232 0.89 -6.84 -26.58
CA LEU A 232 0.06 -7.16 -25.43
C LEU A 232 -1.35 -6.55 -25.52
N ALA A 233 -1.57 -5.49 -26.30
CA ALA A 233 -2.92 -4.98 -26.58
C ALA A 233 -3.77 -6.03 -27.32
N ALA A 234 -3.18 -6.83 -28.18
CA ALA A 234 -3.87 -7.94 -28.87
C ALA A 234 -4.27 -9.06 -27.88
N VAL A 235 -3.40 -9.43 -26.94
CA VAL A 235 -3.72 -10.42 -25.89
C VAL A 235 -4.77 -9.87 -24.93
N SER A 236 -4.66 -8.59 -24.55
CA SER A 236 -5.64 -7.93 -23.67
C SER A 236 -7.01 -7.81 -24.35
N SER A 237 -7.06 -7.59 -25.68
CA SER A 237 -8.31 -7.55 -26.44
C SER A 237 -8.98 -8.94 -26.52
N THR A 238 -8.21 -10.01 -26.62
CA THR A 238 -8.72 -11.39 -26.62
C THR A 238 -9.25 -11.79 -25.24
N ILE A 239 -8.55 -11.44 -24.18
CA ILE A 239 -9.02 -11.65 -22.79
C ILE A 239 -10.25 -10.77 -22.50
N ARG A 240 -10.29 -9.53 -22.98
CA ARG A 240 -11.46 -8.66 -22.90
C ARG A 240 -12.67 -9.20 -23.66
N ALA A 241 -12.49 -9.74 -24.85
CA ALA A 241 -13.57 -10.37 -25.61
C ALA A 241 -14.14 -11.59 -24.86
N GLY A 242 -13.30 -12.37 -24.17
CA GLY A 242 -13.74 -13.47 -23.30
C GLY A 242 -14.53 -13.00 -22.08
N ILE A 243 -14.16 -11.86 -21.49
CA ILE A 243 -14.85 -11.24 -20.35
C ILE A 243 -16.09 -10.45 -20.80
N HIS A 244 -16.10 -9.94 -22.03
CA HIS A 244 -17.21 -9.15 -22.61
C HIS A 244 -18.51 -9.96 -22.77
N ASN A 245 -18.41 -11.26 -22.92
CA ASN A 245 -19.58 -12.15 -22.96
C ASN A 245 -20.24 -12.33 -21.57
N ILE A 246 -19.64 -11.75 -20.51
CA ILE A 246 -20.12 -11.82 -19.12
C ILE A 246 -20.75 -10.51 -18.63
N GLY A 247 -20.66 -9.40 -19.37
CA GLY A 247 -21.29 -8.15 -18.93
C GLY A 247 -21.27 -6.99 -19.93
N ALA A 248 -22.43 -6.45 -20.20
CA ALA A 248 -22.69 -5.39 -21.19
C ALA A 248 -22.09 -4.00 -20.88
N GLY A 249 -21.05 -3.92 -20.03
CA GLY A 249 -20.47 -2.65 -19.53
C GLY A 249 -19.21 -2.12 -20.22
N ILE A 250 -18.73 -2.73 -21.31
CA ILE A 250 -17.38 -2.42 -21.84
C ILE A 250 -17.43 -1.67 -23.20
N ARG A 251 -18.52 -1.00 -23.59
CA ARG A 251 -18.58 -0.30 -24.88
C ARG A 251 -17.85 1.03 -24.98
N THR A 252 -17.36 1.56 -23.88
CA THR A 252 -16.66 2.86 -23.85
C THR A 252 -15.13 2.79 -24.00
N LEU A 253 -14.56 1.61 -24.25
CA LEU A 253 -13.10 1.40 -24.28
C LEU A 253 -12.45 1.58 -25.66
N PHE A 254 -13.19 2.00 -26.68
CA PHE A 254 -12.66 2.10 -28.04
C PHE A 254 -12.75 3.49 -28.69
N GLY A 255 -13.02 4.53 -27.91
CA GLY A 255 -13.06 5.92 -28.39
C GLY A 255 -12.04 6.77 -27.66
N GLY A 256 -10.79 6.41 -27.64
CA GLY A 256 -9.79 7.20 -26.96
C GLY A 256 -8.50 7.26 -27.76
N ASN A 257 -7.87 8.39 -27.76
CA ASN A 257 -6.58 8.67 -28.34
C ASN A 257 -5.56 7.57 -28.03
N ALA A 258 -4.83 7.14 -29.04
CA ALA A 258 -3.76 6.17 -28.90
C ALA A 258 -2.73 6.70 -27.91
N SER A 259 -2.59 6.05 -26.77
CA SER A 259 -1.60 6.40 -25.76
C SER A 259 -0.19 6.29 -26.33
N ARG A 260 0.65 7.25 -25.99
CA ARG A 260 2.04 7.35 -26.44
C ARG A 260 3.04 6.62 -25.55
N VAL A 261 2.59 5.98 -24.47
CA VAL A 261 3.47 5.44 -23.42
C VAL A 261 3.75 3.96 -23.62
N GLU A 262 5.02 3.61 -23.61
CA GLU A 262 5.53 2.24 -23.71
C GLU A 262 5.31 1.47 -22.39
N PRO A 263 5.06 0.15 -22.41
CA PRO A 263 4.92 -0.68 -21.21
C PRO A 263 6.12 -0.63 -20.28
N SER A 264 7.30 -0.34 -20.81
CA SER A 264 8.55 -0.21 -20.06
C SER A 264 8.61 1.04 -19.19
N THR A 265 7.80 2.05 -19.47
CA THR A 265 7.80 3.33 -18.76
C THR A 265 6.86 3.36 -17.55
N VAL A 266 5.88 2.44 -17.51
CA VAL A 266 4.88 2.39 -16.43
C VAL A 266 5.42 1.74 -15.17
N MET A 267 5.29 2.44 -14.04
CA MET A 267 5.64 1.90 -12.72
C MET A 267 4.56 0.93 -12.22
N SER A 268 4.98 -0.30 -11.90
CA SER A 268 4.14 -1.28 -11.23
C SER A 268 4.06 -1.08 -9.72
N MET A 269 3.01 -1.63 -9.06
CA MET A 269 2.91 -1.66 -7.60
C MET A 269 4.14 -2.32 -6.94
N SER A 270 4.71 -3.35 -7.58
CA SER A 270 5.90 -4.03 -7.07
C SER A 270 7.13 -3.13 -7.11
N ARG A 271 7.30 -2.34 -8.18
CA ARG A 271 8.40 -1.37 -8.28
C ARG A 271 8.21 -0.24 -7.28
N ARG A 272 7.01 0.34 -7.19
CA ARG A 272 6.69 1.36 -6.18
C ARG A 272 7.01 0.88 -4.77
N ASN A 273 6.57 -0.34 -4.40
CA ASN A 273 6.82 -0.87 -3.06
C ASN A 273 8.31 -1.10 -2.79
N ARG A 274 9.13 -1.37 -3.81
CA ARG A 274 10.60 -1.42 -3.67
C ARG A 274 11.17 -0.03 -3.42
N LEU A 275 10.77 0.99 -4.18
CA LEU A 275 11.17 2.38 -3.95
C LEU A 275 10.84 2.83 -2.52
N ILE A 276 9.60 2.57 -2.08
CA ILE A 276 9.18 2.89 -0.71
C ILE A 276 10.09 2.22 0.32
N LYS A 277 10.40 0.94 0.14
CA LYS A 277 11.27 0.21 1.08
C LYS A 277 12.71 0.73 1.08
N GLU A 278 13.19 1.22 -0.05
CA GLU A 278 14.56 1.68 -0.24
C GLU A 278 14.75 3.12 0.24
N TYR A 279 13.80 4.00 -0.09
CA TYR A 279 13.95 5.45 0.11
C TYR A 279 13.13 5.99 1.29
N ASN A 280 12.17 5.23 1.82
CA ASN A 280 11.37 5.67 2.96
C ASN A 280 11.73 4.85 4.21
N PRO A 281 12.44 5.44 5.18
CA PRO A 281 12.80 4.77 6.43
C PRO A 281 11.55 4.30 7.19
N SER A 282 11.51 3.02 7.56
CA SER A 282 10.30 2.42 8.15
C SER A 282 9.90 3.03 9.50
N HIS A 283 10.85 3.59 10.25
CA HIS A 283 10.59 4.24 11.53
C HIS A 283 9.84 5.57 11.39
N LEU A 284 9.80 6.19 10.20
CA LEU A 284 9.05 7.42 9.95
C LEU A 284 7.55 7.18 9.72
N PHE A 285 7.13 5.96 9.38
CA PHE A 285 5.71 5.71 9.07
C PHE A 285 4.74 6.02 10.22
N PRO A 286 5.07 5.77 11.50
CA PRO A 286 4.21 6.19 12.61
C PRO A 286 4.12 7.71 12.80
N GLU A 287 5.08 8.47 12.26
CA GLU A 287 5.13 9.94 12.36
C GLU A 287 4.37 10.64 11.21
N LEU A 288 3.69 9.89 10.34
CA LEU A 288 2.99 10.43 9.15
C LEU A 288 1.49 10.64 9.37
N ASP A 289 1.02 10.49 10.59
CA ASP A 289 -0.33 10.89 10.96
C ASP A 289 -0.49 12.43 10.84
N LYS A 290 -1.75 12.90 10.70
CA LYS A 290 -2.01 14.33 10.47
C LYS A 290 -1.50 15.21 11.61
N ALA A 291 -1.69 14.78 12.86
CA ALA A 291 -1.26 15.53 14.03
C ALA A 291 0.27 15.63 14.12
N SER A 292 0.99 14.53 13.90
CA SER A 292 2.45 14.52 13.89
C SER A 292 3.02 15.37 12.76
N MET A 293 2.44 15.29 11.54
CA MET A 293 2.87 16.12 10.42
C MET A 293 2.58 17.60 10.65
N LYS A 294 1.44 17.96 11.25
CA LYS A 294 1.16 19.36 11.65
C LYS A 294 2.20 19.89 12.62
N ARG A 295 2.60 19.09 13.62
CA ARG A 295 3.70 19.43 14.54
C ARG A 295 5.04 19.58 13.82
N ALA A 296 5.34 18.67 12.86
CA ALA A 296 6.58 18.70 12.09
C ALA A 296 6.67 19.93 11.16
N PHE A 297 5.56 20.36 10.59
CA PHE A 297 5.52 21.55 9.72
C PHE A 297 5.58 22.87 10.49
N HIS A 298 5.24 22.86 11.78
CA HIS A 298 5.24 24.08 12.58
C HIS A 298 6.62 24.75 12.59
N GLY A 299 6.68 26.02 12.19
CA GLY A 299 7.92 26.81 12.15
C GLY A 299 8.87 26.49 10.97
N THR A 300 8.52 25.60 10.04
CA THR A 300 9.37 25.22 8.89
C THR A 300 9.09 26.06 7.64
N GLY A 301 8.03 26.86 7.66
CA GLY A 301 7.60 27.61 6.49
C GLY A 301 6.86 26.79 5.43
N VAL A 302 6.42 25.55 5.77
CA VAL A 302 5.49 24.77 4.95
C VAL A 302 4.07 25.23 5.28
N PRO A 303 3.33 25.82 4.32
CA PRO A 303 1.96 26.28 4.55
C PRO A 303 1.03 25.09 4.82
N THR A 304 0.22 25.19 5.85
CA THR A 304 -0.85 24.22 6.20
C THR A 304 -2.04 24.97 6.77
N PRO A 305 -3.27 24.46 6.67
CA PRO A 305 -4.41 25.06 7.35
C PRO A 305 -4.10 25.29 8.83
N GLU A 306 -4.48 26.47 9.35
CA GLU A 306 -4.20 26.84 10.74
C GLU A 306 -4.75 25.79 11.69
N THR A 307 -3.91 25.23 12.57
CA THR A 307 -4.34 24.25 13.56
C THR A 307 -4.79 24.94 14.81
N TYR A 308 -6.08 24.86 15.13
CA TYR A 308 -6.64 25.47 16.34
C TYR A 308 -6.42 24.62 17.58
N ALA A 309 -6.59 23.29 17.44
CA ALA A 309 -6.29 22.34 18.51
C ALA A 309 -6.00 20.93 17.99
N LEU A 310 -5.21 20.20 18.78
CA LEU A 310 -5.05 18.76 18.72
C LEU A 310 -5.58 18.21 20.04
N VAL A 311 -6.73 17.51 19.99
CA VAL A 311 -7.40 16.96 21.18
C VAL A 311 -7.11 15.48 21.23
N ASP A 312 -6.25 15.03 22.13
CA ASP A 312 -5.82 13.64 22.30
C ASP A 312 -6.33 12.99 23.60
N SER A 313 -6.99 13.77 24.45
CA SER A 313 -7.52 13.32 25.73
C SER A 313 -8.95 13.84 25.96
N PRO A 314 -9.82 13.04 26.60
CA PRO A 314 -11.12 13.55 27.05
C PRO A 314 -11.06 14.77 27.97
N ASN A 315 -9.90 14.97 28.63
CA ASN A 315 -9.70 16.15 29.49
C ASN A 315 -9.50 17.45 28.70
N ASP A 316 -9.12 17.34 27.41
CA ASP A 316 -8.86 18.49 26.53
C ASP A 316 -10.10 18.94 25.74
N LEU A 317 -11.27 18.34 26.01
CA LEU A 317 -12.54 18.73 25.39
C LEU A 317 -12.92 20.19 25.67
N GLU A 318 -12.46 20.76 26.79
CA GLU A 318 -12.66 22.19 27.11
C GLU A 318 -11.97 23.10 26.07
N THR A 319 -10.82 22.67 25.53
CA THR A 319 -10.14 23.39 24.44
C THR A 319 -10.99 23.40 23.18
N ALA A 320 -11.58 22.25 22.81
CA ALA A 320 -12.49 22.17 21.68
C ALA A 320 -13.73 23.07 21.88
N ALA A 321 -14.30 23.07 23.08
CA ALA A 321 -15.46 23.92 23.43
C ALA A 321 -15.12 25.40 23.25
N ALA A 322 -13.96 25.85 23.73
CA ALA A 322 -13.51 27.24 23.59
C ALA A 322 -13.32 27.67 22.12
N ILE A 323 -12.88 26.75 21.26
CA ILE A 323 -12.80 27.01 19.81
C ILE A 323 -14.21 27.16 19.23
N PHE A 324 -15.12 26.26 19.57
CA PHE A 324 -16.50 26.32 19.11
C PHE A 324 -17.21 27.59 19.57
N ASP A 325 -16.90 28.11 20.74
CA ASP A 325 -17.46 29.38 21.22
C ASP A 325 -16.90 30.61 20.49
N SER A 326 -15.67 30.54 20.01
CA SER A 326 -14.95 31.68 19.45
C SER A 326 -14.90 31.74 17.93
N ARG A 327 -15.27 30.66 17.24
CA ARG A 327 -15.18 30.57 15.78
C ARG A 327 -16.49 30.06 15.17
N ASP A 328 -16.81 30.59 14.00
CA ASP A 328 -18.01 30.21 13.25
C ASP A 328 -17.71 29.16 12.18
N GLU A 329 -16.45 29.11 11.71
CA GLU A 329 -15.98 28.21 10.65
C GLU A 329 -14.76 27.43 11.11
N PHE A 330 -14.78 26.12 10.93
CA PHE A 330 -13.67 25.21 11.24
C PHE A 330 -13.94 23.78 10.70
N VAL A 331 -12.91 22.95 10.71
CA VAL A 331 -12.99 21.55 10.36
C VAL A 331 -12.57 20.68 11.54
N ILE A 332 -13.36 19.65 11.84
CA ILE A 332 -13.01 18.59 12.79
C ILE A 332 -12.70 17.34 12.00
N LYS A 333 -11.52 16.75 12.19
CA LYS A 333 -11.12 15.52 11.50
C LYS A 333 -10.35 14.57 12.42
N PRO A 334 -10.54 13.24 12.29
CA PRO A 334 -9.69 12.28 12.98
C PRO A 334 -8.30 12.27 12.35
N ASP A 335 -7.28 12.04 13.17
CA ASP A 335 -5.89 11.97 12.76
C ASP A 335 -5.63 10.85 11.74
N SER A 336 -6.13 9.66 12.00
CA SER A 336 -5.92 8.46 11.20
C SER A 336 -7.11 8.06 10.32
N GLY A 337 -8.12 8.90 10.17
CA GLY A 337 -9.34 8.63 9.38
C GLY A 337 -9.02 8.34 7.91
N TYR A 338 -9.73 7.39 7.31
CA TYR A 338 -9.57 6.97 5.92
C TYR A 338 -10.72 7.47 5.05
N GLY A 339 -10.42 8.05 3.88
CA GLY A 339 -11.45 8.36 2.89
C GLY A 339 -12.46 9.44 3.30
N GLY A 340 -12.10 10.35 4.22
CA GLY A 340 -13.00 11.40 4.70
C GLY A 340 -13.94 10.99 5.83
N GLU A 341 -13.84 9.74 6.33
CA GLU A 341 -14.65 9.31 7.48
C GLU A 341 -14.33 10.13 8.73
N GLY A 342 -15.38 10.51 9.45
CA GLY A 342 -15.23 11.29 10.68
C GLY A 342 -14.94 12.78 10.47
N ILE A 343 -14.87 13.28 9.24
CA ILE A 343 -14.70 14.71 8.97
C ILE A 343 -16.05 15.41 9.11
N ILE A 344 -16.07 16.50 9.88
CA ILE A 344 -17.16 17.47 9.94
C ILE A 344 -16.60 18.83 9.55
N VAL A 345 -17.14 19.41 8.49
CA VAL A 345 -16.88 20.77 8.05
C VAL A 345 -17.96 21.66 8.64
N VAL A 346 -17.58 22.69 9.38
CA VAL A 346 -18.48 23.71 9.93
C VAL A 346 -18.29 24.98 9.10
N THR A 347 -19.37 25.43 8.47
CA THR A 347 -19.37 26.54 7.51
C THR A 347 -20.03 27.81 8.04
N GLY A 348 -20.55 27.77 9.26
CA GLY A 348 -21.21 28.94 9.85
C GLY A 348 -22.15 28.58 10.99
N ARG A 349 -22.96 29.57 11.38
CA ARG A 349 -24.00 29.43 12.38
C ARG A 349 -25.36 29.84 11.85
N THR A 350 -26.38 29.14 12.28
CA THR A 350 -27.77 29.55 12.08
C THR A 350 -28.13 30.76 12.97
N GLU A 351 -29.24 31.42 12.67
CA GLU A 351 -29.77 32.52 13.50
C GLU A 351 -30.02 32.10 14.96
N ASP A 352 -30.35 30.82 15.20
CA ASP A 352 -30.57 30.24 16.54
C ASP A 352 -29.23 29.82 17.22
N GLY A 353 -28.07 30.04 16.61
CA GLY A 353 -26.75 29.75 17.18
C GLY A 353 -26.30 28.28 17.05
N TYR A 354 -27.00 27.44 16.27
CA TYR A 354 -26.53 26.10 15.91
C TYR A 354 -25.47 26.17 14.81
N PHE A 355 -24.68 25.12 14.67
CA PHE A 355 -23.65 25.04 13.62
C PHE A 355 -24.24 24.45 12.33
N GLU A 356 -23.99 25.14 11.24
CA GLU A 356 -24.21 24.63 9.89
C GLU A 356 -23.03 23.74 9.51
N THR A 357 -23.25 22.49 9.15
CA THR A 357 -22.18 21.55 8.87
C THR A 357 -22.45 20.70 7.63
N SER A 358 -21.39 20.09 7.09
CA SER A 358 -21.47 19.10 6.00
C SER A 358 -22.33 17.87 6.36
N LYS A 359 -22.67 17.68 7.63
CA LYS A 359 -23.52 16.58 8.14
C LYS A 359 -24.86 17.10 8.69
N GLY A 360 -25.33 18.26 8.21
CA GLY A 360 -26.53 18.94 8.67
C GLY A 360 -26.30 19.80 9.92
N ILE A 361 -27.37 20.38 10.45
CA ILE A 361 -27.28 21.27 11.62
C ILE A 361 -26.89 20.48 12.87
N LYS A 362 -25.93 21.00 13.64
CA LYS A 362 -25.41 20.40 14.87
C LYS A 362 -25.48 21.38 16.04
N THR A 363 -25.73 20.84 17.23
CA THR A 363 -25.54 21.60 18.47
C THR A 363 -24.09 21.57 18.92
N HIS A 364 -23.69 22.49 19.80
CA HIS A 364 -22.41 22.49 20.45
C HIS A 364 -22.07 21.14 21.12
N ASP A 365 -23.03 20.56 21.88
CA ASP A 365 -22.84 19.26 22.53
C ASP A 365 -22.67 18.11 21.55
N GLN A 366 -23.32 18.16 20.38
CA GLN A 366 -23.15 17.14 19.34
C GLN A 366 -21.77 17.19 18.71
N LEU A 367 -21.20 18.38 18.49
CA LEU A 367 -19.83 18.53 18.02
C LEU A 367 -18.82 18.05 19.07
N LEU A 368 -19.00 18.39 20.34
CA LEU A 368 -18.16 17.86 21.44
C LEU A 368 -18.27 16.34 21.57
N GLY A 369 -19.47 15.80 21.41
CA GLY A 369 -19.69 14.35 21.36
C GLY A 369 -18.94 13.69 20.21
N HIS A 370 -18.85 14.37 19.05
CA HIS A 370 -18.08 13.90 17.92
C HIS A 370 -16.55 13.92 18.19
N VAL A 371 -16.03 15.03 18.73
CA VAL A 371 -14.60 15.09 19.15
C VAL A 371 -14.28 13.97 20.14
N ARG A 372 -15.16 13.77 21.14
CA ARG A 372 -15.00 12.67 22.10
C ARG A 372 -14.96 11.31 21.42
N SER A 373 -15.84 11.04 20.45
CA SER A 373 -15.85 9.76 19.73
C SER A 373 -14.58 9.52 18.92
N ILE A 374 -13.95 10.59 18.38
CA ILE A 374 -12.64 10.50 17.73
C ILE A 374 -11.58 10.11 18.75
N VAL A 375 -11.51 10.81 19.89
CA VAL A 375 -10.50 10.57 20.95
C VAL A 375 -10.65 9.15 21.54
N GLU A 376 -11.88 8.65 21.68
CA GLU A 376 -12.17 7.29 22.14
C GLU A 376 -11.84 6.21 21.06
N GLY A 377 -11.29 6.62 19.89
CA GLY A 377 -10.79 5.70 18.87
C GLY A 377 -11.84 5.12 17.94
N GLN A 378 -13.00 5.76 17.79
CA GLN A 378 -14.05 5.27 16.88
C GLN A 378 -13.56 5.16 15.43
N TYR A 379 -12.64 6.03 15.02
CA TYR A 379 -12.09 6.13 13.66
C TYR A 379 -10.69 5.53 13.53
N GLU A 380 -10.12 5.02 14.63
CA GLU A 380 -8.78 4.47 14.65
C GLU A 380 -8.73 2.99 14.27
N PRO A 381 -7.70 2.56 13.52
CA PRO A 381 -7.45 1.14 13.30
C PRO A 381 -7.24 0.42 14.65
N MET A 382 -7.98 -0.66 14.87
CA MET A 382 -7.89 -1.49 16.10
C MET A 382 -8.41 -0.84 17.40
N GLY A 383 -9.14 0.30 17.33
CA GLY A 383 -9.72 0.95 18.51
C GLY A 383 -8.68 1.48 19.50
N LEU A 384 -7.55 1.95 18.97
CA LEU A 384 -6.58 2.74 19.73
C LEU A 384 -7.16 4.12 20.03
N GLU A 385 -6.63 4.80 21.03
CA GLU A 385 -6.96 6.20 21.27
C GLU A 385 -6.63 7.04 20.04
N GLY A 386 -7.53 7.94 19.66
CA GLY A 386 -7.38 8.80 18.49
C GLY A 386 -7.08 10.24 18.87
N VAL A 387 -6.68 11.02 17.87
CA VAL A 387 -6.50 12.48 18.02
C VAL A 387 -7.51 13.19 17.13
N ALA A 388 -8.28 14.12 17.68
CA ALA A 388 -9.10 15.02 16.90
C ALA A 388 -8.30 16.27 16.54
N VAL A 389 -8.19 16.52 15.25
CA VAL A 389 -7.58 17.74 14.70
C VAL A 389 -8.68 18.74 14.42
N ILE A 390 -8.60 19.93 15.03
CA ILE A 390 -9.49 21.07 14.76
C ILE A 390 -8.66 22.12 14.05
N GLU A 391 -9.06 22.47 12.83
CA GLU A 391 -8.30 23.38 11.98
C GLU A 391 -9.19 24.36 11.22
N GLY A 392 -8.57 25.38 10.61
CA GLY A 392 -9.23 26.38 9.78
C GLY A 392 -9.93 25.76 8.57
N LEU A 393 -11.08 26.30 8.22
CA LEU A 393 -11.75 25.98 6.97
C LEU A 393 -10.91 26.50 5.80
N ILE A 394 -10.79 25.71 4.76
CA ILE A 394 -10.17 26.09 3.49
C ILE A 394 -11.25 26.67 2.59
N HIS A 395 -10.97 27.82 2.02
CA HIS A 395 -11.76 28.43 0.97
C HIS A 395 -11.07 28.16 -0.37
N PRO A 396 -11.54 27.17 -1.16
CA PRO A 396 -10.87 26.80 -2.40
C PRO A 396 -10.82 27.96 -3.38
N ASP A 397 -9.70 28.09 -4.10
CA ASP A 397 -9.54 29.03 -5.21
C ASP A 397 -10.77 29.01 -6.14
N GLU A 398 -11.33 30.21 -6.42
CA GLU A 398 -12.58 30.37 -7.20
C GLU A 398 -12.48 29.73 -8.58
N HIS A 399 -11.31 29.82 -9.24
CA HIS A 399 -11.12 29.24 -10.57
C HIS A 399 -11.22 27.71 -10.51
N LEU A 400 -10.53 27.06 -9.57
CA LEU A 400 -10.60 25.60 -9.41
C LEU A 400 -11.98 25.14 -8.95
N LEU A 401 -12.64 25.90 -8.09
CA LEU A 401 -14.00 25.62 -7.67
C LEU A 401 -14.98 25.74 -8.84
N SER A 402 -14.81 26.68 -9.74
CA SER A 402 -15.64 26.82 -10.95
C SER A 402 -15.54 25.61 -11.89
N ILE A 403 -14.38 24.94 -11.90
CA ILE A 403 -14.15 23.72 -12.69
C ILE A 403 -14.81 22.52 -12.03
N ALA A 404 -14.60 22.33 -10.72
CA ALA A 404 -15.12 21.19 -9.98
C ALA A 404 -16.62 21.31 -9.63
N GLY A 405 -17.13 22.53 -9.47
CA GLY A 405 -18.52 22.81 -9.10
C GLY A 405 -18.83 22.65 -7.62
N GLN A 406 -18.09 21.81 -6.90
CA GLN A 406 -18.30 21.54 -5.47
C GLN A 406 -17.05 20.94 -4.81
N GLY A 407 -17.05 20.90 -3.49
CA GLY A 407 -15.98 20.28 -2.68
C GLY A 407 -14.69 21.09 -2.71
N VAL A 408 -13.60 20.42 -2.35
CA VAL A 408 -12.26 21.04 -2.31
C VAL A 408 -11.35 20.32 -3.30
N PRO A 409 -11.09 20.90 -4.49
CA PRO A 409 -10.10 20.38 -5.42
C PRO A 409 -8.72 20.35 -4.79
N ASP A 410 -7.94 19.32 -5.04
CA ASP A 410 -6.56 19.25 -4.58
C ASP A 410 -5.59 18.91 -5.71
N VAL A 411 -4.32 19.22 -5.48
CA VAL A 411 -3.21 18.89 -6.36
C VAL A 411 -2.34 17.87 -5.66
N ARG A 412 -2.17 16.70 -6.28
CA ARG A 412 -1.22 15.69 -5.83
C ARG A 412 0.07 15.80 -6.63
N VAL A 413 1.17 16.07 -5.94
CA VAL A 413 2.51 16.08 -6.54
C VAL A 413 3.29 14.86 -6.02
N ILE A 414 3.83 14.06 -6.94
CA ILE A 414 4.77 12.98 -6.58
C ILE A 414 6.16 13.58 -6.52
N VAL A 415 6.80 13.43 -5.36
CA VAL A 415 8.17 13.89 -5.12
C VAL A 415 9.07 12.67 -4.90
N PHE A 416 10.19 12.62 -5.63
CA PHE A 416 11.21 11.57 -5.50
C PHE A 416 12.60 12.19 -5.36
N LYS A 417 13.30 11.89 -4.26
CA LYS A 417 14.61 12.47 -3.89
C LYS A 417 14.63 14.02 -3.96
N GLY A 418 13.49 14.65 -3.64
CA GLY A 418 13.30 16.10 -3.72
C GLY A 418 12.94 16.64 -5.10
N PHE A 419 12.83 15.79 -6.14
CA PHE A 419 12.37 16.21 -7.46
C PHE A 419 10.86 16.01 -7.58
N PRO A 420 10.07 17.03 -7.95
CA PRO A 420 8.67 16.87 -8.31
C PRO A 420 8.59 16.21 -9.69
N ILE A 421 8.18 14.93 -9.74
CA ILE A 421 8.29 14.12 -10.96
C ILE A 421 7.00 13.96 -11.75
N MET A 422 5.85 14.12 -11.10
CA MET A 422 4.54 13.98 -11.74
C MET A 422 3.47 14.64 -10.88
N ALA A 423 2.48 15.26 -11.51
CA ALA A 423 1.39 15.92 -10.81
C ALA A 423 0.03 15.64 -11.45
N MET A 424 -1.01 15.70 -10.65
CA MET A 424 -2.41 15.70 -11.08
C MET A 424 -3.25 16.55 -10.13
N THR A 425 -4.30 17.17 -10.62
CA THR A 425 -5.38 17.67 -9.77
C THR A 425 -6.50 16.63 -9.67
N ARG A 426 -7.18 16.61 -8.53
CA ARG A 426 -8.36 15.76 -8.29
C ARG A 426 -9.56 16.65 -8.09
N LEU A 427 -10.44 16.60 -9.05
CA LEU A 427 -11.65 17.42 -9.09
C LEU A 427 -12.81 16.59 -8.48
N PRO A 428 -13.43 17.06 -7.39
CA PRO A 428 -14.64 16.46 -6.85
C PRO A 428 -15.78 16.41 -7.86
N THR A 429 -16.66 15.42 -7.70
CA THR A 429 -17.87 15.26 -8.52
C THR A 429 -19.07 14.95 -7.61
N GLU A 430 -20.28 14.99 -8.15
CA GLU A 430 -21.48 14.48 -7.45
C GLU A 430 -21.31 13.00 -7.08
N GLU A 431 -20.69 12.17 -7.94
CA GLU A 431 -20.41 10.75 -7.65
C GLU A 431 -19.47 10.57 -6.46
N SER A 432 -18.54 11.51 -6.24
CA SER A 432 -17.59 11.47 -5.12
C SER A 432 -18.11 12.13 -3.83
N ASP A 433 -19.35 12.65 -3.82
CA ASP A 433 -19.92 13.41 -2.70
C ASP A 433 -19.02 14.57 -2.25
N GLY A 434 -18.47 15.31 -3.22
CA GLY A 434 -17.57 16.43 -2.98
C GLY A 434 -16.15 16.07 -2.52
N ALA A 435 -15.80 14.79 -2.47
CA ALA A 435 -14.46 14.37 -2.07
C ALA A 435 -13.49 14.31 -3.27
N ALA A 436 -12.28 14.88 -3.12
CA ALA A 436 -11.19 14.80 -4.09
C ALA A 436 -10.52 13.41 -4.09
N ASN A 437 -11.30 12.34 -4.26
CA ASN A 437 -10.82 10.97 -4.19
C ASN A 437 -11.24 10.16 -5.42
N LEU A 438 -10.25 9.78 -6.24
CA LEU A 438 -10.46 8.98 -7.46
C LEU A 438 -11.20 7.66 -7.21
N HIS A 439 -11.06 7.05 -6.03
CA HIS A 439 -11.74 5.79 -5.71
C HIS A 439 -13.22 6.00 -5.35
N MET A 440 -13.61 7.21 -5.01
CA MET A 440 -14.98 7.61 -4.71
C MET A 440 -15.72 8.16 -5.93
N GLY A 441 -15.00 8.43 -7.02
CA GLY A 441 -15.61 8.93 -8.26
C GLY A 441 -15.10 10.29 -8.72
N ALA A 442 -14.18 10.93 -7.98
CA ALA A 442 -13.55 12.16 -8.45
C ALA A 442 -12.80 11.96 -9.77
N VAL A 443 -12.65 13.02 -10.55
CA VAL A 443 -11.88 13.05 -11.79
C VAL A 443 -10.45 13.52 -11.50
N GLY A 444 -9.46 12.74 -11.91
CA GLY A 444 -8.06 13.13 -11.85
C GLY A 444 -7.63 13.70 -13.19
N VAL A 445 -7.16 14.92 -13.21
CA VAL A 445 -6.62 15.59 -14.40
C VAL A 445 -5.12 15.64 -14.28
N GLY A 446 -4.41 15.07 -15.26
CA GLY A 446 -2.95 15.15 -15.33
C GLY A 446 -2.49 16.59 -15.49
N LEU A 447 -1.33 16.91 -14.93
CA LEU A 447 -0.74 18.26 -15.01
C LEU A 447 0.66 18.18 -15.60
N ASP A 448 0.96 19.08 -16.50
CA ASP A 448 2.31 19.29 -16.99
C ASP A 448 3.18 19.90 -15.86
N ILE A 449 4.25 19.22 -15.52
CA ILE A 449 5.17 19.68 -14.47
C ILE A 449 5.84 21.02 -14.84
N ALA A 450 6.02 21.31 -16.13
CA ALA A 450 6.68 22.52 -16.57
C ALA A 450 5.90 23.79 -16.18
N ASN A 451 4.58 23.76 -16.34
CA ASN A 451 3.74 24.97 -16.27
C ASN A 451 2.41 24.82 -15.53
N GLY A 452 2.00 23.58 -15.17
CA GLY A 452 0.74 23.32 -14.48
C GLY A 452 -0.47 23.22 -15.40
N ASP A 453 -0.28 23.12 -16.72
CA ASP A 453 -1.35 22.99 -17.69
C ASP A 453 -2.03 21.62 -17.56
N ALA A 454 -3.34 21.60 -17.72
CA ALA A 454 -4.15 20.40 -17.67
C ALA A 454 -3.97 19.54 -18.94
N LEU A 455 -3.91 18.20 -18.76
CA LEU A 455 -3.62 17.21 -19.81
C LEU A 455 -4.80 16.30 -20.16
N GLY A 456 -5.96 16.47 -19.52
CA GLY A 456 -7.16 15.65 -19.70
C GLY A 456 -7.57 14.86 -18.47
N GLY A 457 -8.82 14.37 -18.46
CA GLY A 457 -9.50 13.82 -17.29
C GLY A 457 -9.59 12.29 -17.26
N TYR A 458 -9.38 11.69 -16.10
CA TYR A 458 -9.46 10.25 -15.85
C TYR A 458 -10.20 9.92 -14.54
N GLN A 459 -11.04 8.89 -14.55
CA GLN A 459 -11.68 8.35 -13.36
C GLN A 459 -11.25 6.91 -13.10
N SER A 460 -11.20 6.49 -11.85
CA SER A 460 -10.69 5.17 -11.42
C SER A 460 -11.43 3.96 -12.04
N THR A 461 -12.60 4.19 -12.60
CA THR A 461 -13.40 3.19 -13.34
C THR A 461 -12.95 2.97 -14.80
N ASN A 462 -11.77 3.49 -15.19
CA ASN A 462 -11.27 3.54 -16.56
C ASN A 462 -12.18 4.34 -17.52
N LYS A 463 -12.84 5.35 -17.00
CA LYS A 463 -13.54 6.34 -17.79
C LYS A 463 -12.62 7.52 -18.05
N TRP A 464 -12.69 8.04 -19.24
CA TRP A 464 -12.01 9.24 -19.68
C TRP A 464 -13.03 10.33 -19.93
N PHE A 465 -12.67 11.55 -19.63
CA PHE A 465 -13.52 12.69 -19.77
C PHE A 465 -12.75 13.80 -20.49
N ASP A 466 -13.34 14.34 -21.54
CA ASP A 466 -12.85 15.57 -22.17
C ASP A 466 -13.38 16.80 -21.40
N GLU A 467 -14.58 16.65 -20.76
CA GLU A 467 -15.24 17.67 -19.96
C GLU A 467 -15.56 17.14 -18.56
N HIS A 468 -15.57 18.01 -17.55
CA HIS A 468 -15.99 17.63 -16.20
C HIS A 468 -17.45 17.17 -16.18
N PRO A 469 -17.78 16.00 -15.59
CA PRO A 469 -19.09 15.38 -15.74
C PRO A 469 -20.25 16.22 -15.21
N ASP A 470 -20.02 17.06 -14.21
CA ASP A 470 -21.08 17.85 -13.56
C ASP A 470 -21.14 19.29 -14.09
N THR A 471 -19.99 19.89 -14.39
CA THR A 471 -19.90 21.32 -14.81
C THR A 471 -19.78 21.51 -16.31
N GLY A 472 -19.35 20.50 -17.06
CA GLY A 472 -19.12 20.60 -18.51
C GLY A 472 -17.87 21.44 -18.90
N VAL A 473 -17.00 21.74 -17.94
CA VAL A 473 -15.76 22.48 -18.23
C VAL A 473 -14.78 21.55 -18.94
N ASP A 474 -14.16 22.02 -20.00
CA ASP A 474 -13.11 21.33 -20.74
C ASP A 474 -11.87 21.10 -19.86
N LEU A 475 -11.49 19.83 -19.70
CA LEU A 475 -10.43 19.38 -18.79
C LEU A 475 -9.01 19.52 -19.36
N GLU A 476 -8.85 20.07 -20.56
CA GLU A 476 -7.56 20.46 -21.15
C GLU A 476 -7.40 21.98 -21.22
N SER A 477 -8.41 22.76 -20.79
CA SER A 477 -8.47 24.21 -21.03
C SER A 477 -8.00 25.10 -19.87
N PHE A 478 -7.50 24.51 -18.75
CA PHE A 478 -7.13 25.28 -17.58
C PHE A 478 -5.68 25.03 -17.12
N THR A 479 -5.17 25.94 -16.34
CA THR A 479 -3.86 25.86 -15.70
C THR A 479 -4.03 26.03 -14.19
N ILE A 480 -3.25 25.30 -13.39
CA ILE A 480 -3.26 25.44 -11.93
C ILE A 480 -2.66 26.78 -11.54
N PRO A 481 -3.36 27.60 -10.74
CA PRO A 481 -2.83 28.88 -10.26
C PRO A 481 -1.63 28.67 -9.33
N ASN A 482 -0.73 29.65 -9.26
CA ASN A 482 0.44 29.65 -8.39
C ASN A 482 1.33 28.40 -8.52
N TRP A 483 1.49 27.86 -9.74
CA TRP A 483 2.12 26.55 -9.98
C TRP A 483 3.52 26.41 -9.40
N GLU A 484 4.36 27.45 -9.50
CA GLU A 484 5.72 27.42 -8.95
C GLU A 484 5.69 27.30 -7.42
N GLU A 485 4.75 27.97 -6.77
CA GLU A 485 4.55 27.87 -5.33
C GLU A 485 4.00 26.50 -4.91
N VAL A 486 3.10 25.89 -5.70
CA VAL A 486 2.63 24.52 -5.51
C VAL A 486 3.81 23.54 -5.51
N LEU A 487 4.70 23.62 -6.51
CA LEU A 487 5.88 22.76 -6.58
C LEU A 487 6.86 23.00 -5.41
N SER A 488 7.10 24.26 -5.05
CA SER A 488 7.95 24.63 -3.92
C SER A 488 7.39 24.08 -2.60
N THR A 489 6.08 24.23 -2.38
CA THR A 489 5.39 23.71 -1.20
C THR A 489 5.48 22.19 -1.14
N ALA A 490 5.27 21.49 -2.27
CA ALA A 490 5.39 20.05 -2.34
C ALA A 490 6.79 19.54 -1.98
N VAL A 491 7.83 20.17 -2.54
CA VAL A 491 9.23 19.76 -2.29
C VAL A 491 9.63 20.02 -0.85
N LYS A 492 9.32 21.21 -0.29
CA LYS A 492 9.58 21.54 1.11
C LYS A 492 8.88 20.57 2.07
N ALA A 493 7.62 20.24 1.81
CA ALA A 493 6.87 19.28 2.61
C ALA A 493 7.50 17.87 2.56
N ALA A 494 7.94 17.42 1.39
CA ALA A 494 8.65 16.17 1.22
C ALA A 494 9.97 16.15 2.02
N GLU A 495 10.74 17.25 2.01
CA GLU A 495 11.97 17.36 2.80
C GLU A 495 11.72 17.30 4.30
N VAL A 496 10.74 18.03 4.82
CA VAL A 496 10.36 17.98 6.24
C VAL A 496 9.91 16.59 6.65
N SER A 497 9.19 15.87 5.77
CA SER A 497 8.77 14.49 6.04
C SER A 497 9.91 13.48 6.04
N ARG A 498 11.08 13.82 5.51
CA ARG A 498 12.26 12.96 5.34
C ARG A 498 11.99 11.69 4.51
N LEU A 499 10.92 11.69 3.71
CA LEU A 499 10.60 10.60 2.80
C LEU A 499 11.25 10.82 1.44
N GLY A 500 11.97 9.82 0.95
CA GLY A 500 12.60 9.90 -0.37
C GLY A 500 11.63 9.68 -1.54
N TYR A 501 10.46 9.04 -1.29
CA TYR A 501 9.40 8.86 -2.27
C TYR A 501 8.03 9.11 -1.63
N THR A 502 7.34 10.15 -2.03
CA THR A 502 6.07 10.54 -1.43
C THR A 502 5.12 11.20 -2.42
N GLY A 503 3.83 11.22 -2.08
CA GLY A 503 2.83 12.08 -2.70
C GLY A 503 2.43 13.16 -1.72
N VAL A 504 2.47 14.42 -2.13
CA VAL A 504 2.04 15.57 -1.35
C VAL A 504 0.70 16.04 -1.89
N ASP A 505 -0.30 16.11 -1.03
CA ASP A 505 -1.64 16.61 -1.37
C ASP A 505 -1.75 18.07 -0.93
N ILE A 506 -1.98 18.94 -1.90
CA ILE A 506 -1.99 20.40 -1.74
C ILE A 506 -3.35 20.93 -2.18
N VAL A 507 -3.94 21.79 -1.38
CA VAL A 507 -5.08 22.61 -1.78
C VAL A 507 -4.62 24.02 -2.04
N ILE A 508 -5.34 24.75 -2.89
CA ILE A 508 -5.08 26.16 -3.13
C ILE A 508 -6.22 26.92 -2.48
N ASP A 509 -5.89 27.63 -1.41
CA ASP A 509 -6.81 28.51 -0.72
C ASP A 509 -6.83 29.86 -1.44
N GLU A 510 -7.99 30.52 -1.47
CA GLU A 510 -8.19 31.79 -2.18
C GLU A 510 -7.31 32.92 -1.63
N ASP A 511 -7.16 32.98 -0.31
CA ASP A 511 -6.43 34.04 0.39
C ASP A 511 -4.97 33.65 0.69
N GLU A 512 -4.73 32.39 1.13
CA GLU A 512 -3.46 31.92 1.67
C GLU A 512 -2.59 31.19 0.61
N GLY A 513 -3.16 30.87 -0.56
CA GLY A 513 -2.46 30.14 -1.61
C GLY A 513 -2.27 28.64 -1.34
N PRO A 514 -1.20 28.01 -1.89
CA PRO A 514 -1.00 26.57 -1.79
C PRO A 514 -0.70 26.09 -0.36
N MET A 515 -1.51 25.19 0.19
CA MET A 515 -1.36 24.60 1.53
C MET A 515 -1.34 23.07 1.49
N VAL A 516 -0.47 22.46 2.30
CA VAL A 516 -0.36 21.00 2.42
C VAL A 516 -1.49 20.47 3.29
N LEU A 517 -2.27 19.53 2.72
CA LEU A 517 -3.28 18.77 3.47
C LEU A 517 -2.73 17.50 4.08
N GLU A 518 -1.94 16.75 3.29
CA GLU A 518 -1.49 15.40 3.65
C GLU A 518 -0.19 15.03 2.94
N ILE A 519 0.65 14.27 3.65
CA ILE A 519 1.80 13.56 3.09
C ILE A 519 1.46 12.08 2.95
N ASN A 520 1.60 11.56 1.74
CA ASN A 520 1.25 10.18 1.43
C ASN A 520 2.51 9.36 1.12
N ALA A 521 2.96 8.55 2.11
CA ALA A 521 4.14 7.70 1.95
C ALA A 521 3.95 6.54 0.96
N ARG A 522 2.72 6.29 0.52
CA ARG A 522 2.37 5.21 -0.43
C ARG A 522 1.44 5.70 -1.52
N PRO A 523 1.84 6.72 -2.31
CA PRO A 523 0.95 7.36 -3.28
C PRO A 523 0.44 6.33 -4.29
N GLY A 524 -0.84 6.49 -4.67
CA GLY A 524 -1.49 5.64 -5.67
C GLY A 524 -0.89 5.86 -7.06
N LEU A 525 -0.88 4.81 -7.88
CA LEU A 525 -0.34 4.86 -9.25
C LEU A 525 -1.38 5.33 -10.31
N GLY A 526 -2.57 5.74 -9.88
CA GLY A 526 -3.62 6.26 -10.79
C GLY A 526 -3.18 7.51 -11.55
N ILE A 527 -2.28 8.29 -10.97
CA ILE A 527 -1.70 9.48 -11.58
C ILE A 527 -1.08 9.20 -12.97
N GLN A 528 -0.49 8.03 -13.21
CA GLN A 528 0.04 7.65 -14.52
C GLN A 528 -1.03 7.60 -15.62
N ASN A 529 -2.28 7.28 -15.24
CA ASN A 529 -3.39 7.35 -16.19
C ASN A 529 -3.80 8.79 -16.48
N SER A 530 -3.85 9.64 -15.46
CA SER A 530 -4.24 11.05 -15.60
C SER A 530 -3.22 11.83 -16.43
N THR A 531 -1.93 11.53 -16.28
CA THR A 531 -0.85 12.23 -17.01
C THR A 531 -0.50 11.58 -18.35
N PHE A 532 -1.09 10.44 -18.70
CA PHE A 532 -0.72 9.64 -19.89
C PHE A 532 0.78 9.29 -19.95
N ASP A 533 1.46 9.25 -18.81
CA ASP A 533 2.90 9.06 -18.71
C ASP A 533 3.28 8.05 -17.61
N GLY A 534 4.49 7.49 -17.68
CA GLY A 534 4.98 6.46 -16.77
C GLY A 534 5.99 6.99 -15.74
N LEU A 535 5.76 6.70 -14.46
CA LEU A 535 6.65 7.05 -13.36
C LEU A 535 7.98 6.27 -13.37
N LEU A 536 8.05 5.10 -14.05
CA LEU A 536 9.22 4.24 -13.97
C LEU A 536 10.45 4.89 -14.60
N GLU A 537 10.29 5.51 -15.75
CA GLU A 537 11.37 6.15 -16.49
C GLU A 537 11.93 7.34 -15.69
N ARG A 538 11.06 8.22 -15.20
CA ARG A 538 11.43 9.38 -14.39
C ARG A 538 12.16 8.97 -13.09
N THR A 539 11.66 7.96 -12.39
CA THR A 539 12.32 7.48 -11.17
C THR A 539 13.66 6.79 -11.46
N ALA A 540 13.75 5.98 -12.53
CA ALA A 540 15.00 5.31 -12.90
C ALA A 540 16.07 6.31 -13.33
N PHE A 541 15.67 7.38 -14.02
CA PHE A 541 16.57 8.45 -14.39
C PHE A 541 17.15 9.16 -13.15
N ILE A 542 16.29 9.56 -12.18
CA ILE A 542 16.74 10.21 -10.95
C ILE A 542 17.61 9.28 -10.10
N GLU A 543 17.33 7.96 -10.07
CA GLU A 543 18.19 6.99 -9.42
C GLU A 543 19.60 6.91 -10.05
N ALA A 544 19.71 7.18 -11.35
CA ALA A 544 20.98 7.15 -12.08
C ALA A 544 21.78 8.46 -12.00
N LEU A 545 21.21 9.53 -11.46
CA LEU A 545 21.91 10.80 -11.29
C LEU A 545 23.07 10.64 -10.29
N PRO A 546 24.19 11.37 -10.48
CA PRO A 546 25.28 11.45 -9.53
C PRO A 546 24.81 11.95 -8.15
N ASP A 547 25.47 11.50 -7.07
CA ASP A 547 25.16 11.91 -5.68
C ASP A 547 25.19 13.42 -5.47
N SER A 548 25.91 14.18 -6.32
CA SER A 548 25.93 15.65 -6.29
C SER A 548 24.55 16.27 -6.54
N PHE A 549 23.65 15.56 -7.21
CA PHE A 549 22.27 16.00 -7.42
C PHE A 549 21.41 15.90 -6.17
N ASP A 550 21.73 15.03 -5.23
CA ASP A 550 21.05 14.93 -3.94
C ASP A 550 21.30 16.20 -3.10
N LEU A 551 22.45 16.87 -3.31
CA LEU A 551 22.84 18.10 -2.61
C LEU A 551 22.28 19.38 -3.23
N LYS A 552 21.59 19.31 -4.37
CA LYS A 552 20.98 20.47 -4.99
C LYS A 552 19.85 21.02 -4.13
N SER A 553 19.70 22.34 -4.16
CA SER A 553 18.61 23.01 -3.46
C SER A 553 17.23 22.60 -4.02
N PRO A 554 16.14 22.77 -3.24
CA PRO A 554 14.78 22.57 -3.73
C PRO A 554 14.49 23.30 -5.04
N ASP A 555 14.88 24.56 -5.14
CA ASP A 555 14.63 25.40 -6.32
C ASP A 555 15.39 24.90 -7.56
N GLU A 556 16.63 24.43 -7.40
CA GLU A 556 17.39 23.80 -8.48
C GLU A 556 16.72 22.51 -8.96
N LYS A 557 16.24 21.66 -8.03
CA LYS A 557 15.54 20.41 -8.37
C LYS A 557 14.22 20.68 -9.08
N ILE A 558 13.46 21.70 -8.65
CA ILE A 558 12.24 22.15 -9.32
C ILE A 558 12.56 22.65 -10.73
N THR A 559 13.57 23.50 -10.87
CA THR A 559 13.99 24.03 -12.17
C THR A 559 14.36 22.91 -13.15
N LEU A 560 15.07 21.89 -12.69
CA LEU A 560 15.42 20.71 -13.51
C LEU A 560 14.17 19.89 -13.86
N ALA A 561 13.28 19.64 -12.89
CA ALA A 561 12.06 18.87 -13.11
C ALA A 561 11.11 19.55 -14.10
N ARG A 562 11.00 20.87 -14.10
CA ARG A 562 10.21 21.64 -15.06
C ARG A 562 10.73 21.57 -16.50
N ARG A 563 11.96 21.13 -16.69
CA ARG A 563 12.58 20.94 -18.01
C ARG A 563 12.59 19.48 -18.46
N TRP A 564 11.81 18.61 -17.79
CA TRP A 564 11.81 17.16 -18.02
C TRP A 564 11.66 16.79 -19.49
N ASP A 565 10.78 17.46 -20.22
CA ASP A 565 10.52 17.17 -21.62
C ASP A 565 11.50 17.85 -22.60
N SER A 566 12.46 18.64 -22.08
CA SER A 566 13.56 19.18 -22.90
C SER A 566 14.72 18.19 -22.91
N ALA A 567 15.04 17.63 -24.08
CA ALA A 567 16.05 16.59 -24.26
C ALA A 567 17.45 16.98 -23.76
N ASP A 568 17.79 18.27 -23.77
CA ASP A 568 19.14 18.77 -23.59
C ASP A 568 19.76 18.46 -22.22
N TRP A 569 18.99 18.59 -21.13
CA TRP A 569 19.55 18.34 -19.79
C TRP A 569 19.57 16.85 -19.41
N ILE A 570 18.70 16.05 -20.01
CA ILE A 570 18.67 14.59 -19.82
C ILE A 570 19.95 13.98 -20.38
N ASP A 571 20.34 14.39 -21.58
CA ASP A 571 21.57 13.94 -22.21
C ASP A 571 22.82 14.44 -21.44
N GLU A 572 22.82 15.69 -20.96
CA GLU A 572 23.87 16.24 -20.10
C GLU A 572 24.00 15.45 -18.78
N ALA A 573 22.89 15.16 -18.09
CA ALA A 573 22.91 14.41 -16.85
C ALA A 573 23.33 12.94 -17.04
N LEU A 574 22.94 12.32 -18.17
CA LEU A 574 23.38 10.97 -18.54
C LEU A 574 24.89 10.93 -18.86
N GLU A 575 25.42 11.95 -19.54
CA GLU A 575 26.87 12.05 -19.79
C GLU A 575 27.65 12.28 -18.50
N LEU A 576 27.16 13.13 -17.59
CA LEU A 576 27.74 13.31 -16.26
C LEU A 576 27.72 12.01 -15.43
N SER A 577 26.65 11.23 -15.51
CA SER A 577 26.57 9.94 -14.80
C SER A 577 27.56 8.91 -15.35
N LYS A 578 27.83 8.92 -16.64
CA LYS A 578 28.85 8.06 -17.26
C LYS A 578 30.27 8.47 -16.85
N GLN A 579 30.55 9.77 -16.73
CA GLN A 579 31.85 10.29 -16.31
C GLN A 579 32.20 9.91 -14.86
N VAL A 580 31.18 9.92 -13.97
CA VAL A 580 31.35 9.52 -12.56
C VAL A 580 31.51 7.99 -12.41
N ALA A 581 30.88 7.21 -13.30
CA ALA A 581 31.00 5.75 -13.30
C ALA A 581 32.34 5.24 -13.85
N THR A 582 33.13 6.08 -14.54
CA THR A 582 34.47 5.73 -15.04
C THR A 582 35.49 6.17 -13.99
N PRO A 583 36.18 5.23 -13.29
CA PRO A 583 37.20 5.60 -12.32
C PRO A 583 38.33 6.37 -13.02
N GLN A 584 38.79 7.47 -12.44
CA GLN A 584 39.82 8.37 -12.99
C GLN A 584 41.16 7.67 -13.32
N TRP A 585 41.35 6.42 -12.92
CA TRP A 585 42.54 5.64 -13.23
C TRP A 585 42.51 4.96 -14.62
N GLU A 586 41.36 4.93 -15.31
CA GLU A 586 41.26 4.39 -16.69
C GLU A 586 41.48 5.43 -17.80
N THR A 587 41.49 6.71 -17.47
CA THR A 587 41.87 7.77 -18.43
C THR A 587 43.40 7.96 -18.40
N GLY A 588 44.11 6.98 -18.93
CA GLY A 588 45.55 7.08 -19.12
C GLY A 588 45.92 7.95 -20.31
N ASP A 589 45.85 9.27 -20.16
CA ASP A 589 46.58 10.22 -20.96
C ASP A 589 47.47 11.07 -20.03
N GLY A 590 48.70 10.58 -19.76
CA GLY A 590 49.63 11.28 -18.90
C GLY A 590 50.81 10.40 -18.46
N ALA A 591 51.22 9.45 -19.31
CA ALA A 591 52.49 8.75 -19.14
C ALA A 591 53.53 9.45 -20.00
N ASP A 592 54.06 10.57 -19.50
CA ASP A 592 55.47 10.96 -19.74
C ASP A 592 55.79 12.10 -18.76
N ASP A 593 56.84 11.85 -17.99
CA ASP A 593 57.50 12.80 -17.10
C ASP A 593 56.99 12.89 -15.63
N ILE A 594 57.38 11.90 -14.82
CA ILE A 594 57.99 12.18 -13.51
C ILE A 594 58.90 10.98 -13.15
N GLY A 595 60.17 11.31 -13.03
CA GLY A 595 61.25 10.39 -12.70
C GLY A 595 61.14 9.75 -11.32
N THR A 596 61.60 8.54 -11.32
CA THR A 596 62.26 7.77 -10.26
C THR A 596 62.29 8.38 -8.85
N GLY A 597 61.69 7.65 -7.92
CA GLY A 597 62.17 7.64 -6.56
C GLY A 597 61.11 7.83 -5.47
N VAL A 598 60.31 6.80 -5.16
CA VAL A 598 59.96 6.49 -3.78
C VAL A 598 59.75 4.97 -3.68
N GLU A 599 60.69 4.27 -3.12
CA GLU A 599 60.59 2.90 -2.63
C GLU A 599 59.55 2.88 -1.48
N LEU A 600 58.44 2.23 -1.72
CA LEU A 600 57.52 1.82 -0.64
C LEU A 600 58.02 0.47 -0.11
N SER A 601 58.76 0.54 1.02
CA SER A 601 59.14 -0.64 1.80
C SER A 601 57.89 -1.29 2.40
N MET A 602 57.51 -2.43 1.84
CA MET A 602 56.68 -3.39 2.53
C MET A 602 57.46 -3.99 3.68
N ARG A 603 57.10 -3.64 4.93
CA ARG A 603 57.50 -4.40 6.11
C ARG A 603 56.52 -5.54 6.33
N ASN A 604 56.97 -6.71 5.93
CA ASN A 604 56.52 -7.98 6.49
C ASN A 604 57.17 -8.11 7.88
N ASP A 605 56.37 -8.07 8.93
CA ASP A 605 56.79 -8.60 10.24
C ASP A 605 55.98 -9.86 10.53
N ALA A 606 56.56 -10.98 10.11
CA ALA A 606 56.29 -12.28 10.68
C ALA A 606 57.48 -12.59 11.60
N GLY A 607 57.21 -12.78 12.88
CA GLY A 607 58.27 -13.15 13.85
C GLY A 607 57.67 -13.34 15.24
N SER A 608 57.29 -14.49 15.48
CA SER A 608 57.72 -15.52 16.45
C SER A 608 57.49 -15.22 17.93
N ALA A 609 56.84 -16.21 18.48
CA ALA A 609 56.56 -16.51 19.89
C ALA A 609 57.79 -16.39 20.83
N THR A 610 57.50 -15.99 22.09
CA THR A 610 57.97 -16.66 23.32
C THR A 610 57.16 -16.05 24.49
N ASP A 611 56.36 -16.86 25.11
CA ASP A 611 56.43 -17.47 26.43
C ASP A 611 56.72 -16.52 27.63
N GLY A 612 55.84 -16.53 28.64
CA GLY A 612 56.18 -16.07 29.96
C GLY A 612 55.08 -15.42 30.78
N GLY A 613 54.43 -16.19 31.67
CA GLY A 613 54.17 -15.70 33.04
C GLY A 613 52.71 -15.38 33.38
N VAL A 614 52.10 -16.32 33.98
CA VAL A 614 51.11 -16.32 35.07
C VAL A 614 51.19 -15.12 36.00
N GLU A 615 50.06 -14.50 36.28
CA GLU A 615 49.67 -14.17 37.66
C GLU A 615 48.17 -13.87 37.76
N ASP A 616 47.55 -14.71 38.57
CA ASP A 616 46.24 -14.55 39.19
C ASP A 616 46.15 -13.20 39.92
N ASN A 617 44.97 -12.57 39.85
CA ASN A 617 44.38 -11.89 41.02
C ASN A 617 42.90 -11.58 40.76
N ASP A 618 42.07 -12.45 41.31
CA ASP A 618 40.74 -12.10 41.77
C ASP A 618 40.89 -11.35 43.11
N PRO A 619 40.13 -10.32 43.36
CA PRO A 619 39.24 -10.39 44.51
C PRO A 619 37.85 -9.77 44.27
N THR A 620 36.89 -10.64 44.52
CA THR A 620 35.60 -10.38 45.20
C THR A 620 35.47 -9.07 46.00
N ALA A 621 34.25 -8.58 45.90
CA ALA A 621 33.39 -8.05 46.94
C ALA A 621 33.01 -6.57 46.89
N THR A 622 31.74 -6.42 46.83
CA THR A 622 30.81 -5.68 47.71
C THR A 622 30.26 -4.34 47.23
N ASP A 623 28.94 -4.33 47.41
CA ASP A 623 27.98 -3.27 47.75
C ASP A 623 27.47 -2.39 46.60
N GLY A 624 26.22 -2.55 46.16
CA GLY A 624 25.00 -2.42 46.96
C GLY A 624 24.55 -0.97 47.03
N VAL A 625 23.77 -0.45 46.02
CA VAL A 625 22.77 0.60 46.31
C VAL A 625 21.64 0.47 45.27
N ARG A 626 20.47 0.07 45.73
CA ARG A 626 19.18 0.33 45.07
C ARG A 626 18.73 1.74 45.43
N PRO A 627 18.05 2.46 44.57
CA PRO A 627 17.11 3.47 45.01
C PRO A 627 15.67 2.93 44.99
N GLU A 628 15.02 3.23 46.05
CA GLU A 628 13.63 2.94 46.38
C GLU A 628 12.63 3.56 45.39
N VAL A 629 11.59 2.76 45.16
CA VAL A 629 10.27 3.19 44.67
C VAL A 629 9.63 4.03 45.79
N ASN A 630 9.13 5.20 45.45
CA ASN A 630 8.22 5.94 46.30
C ASN A 630 6.90 6.16 45.53
N ASP A 631 5.88 5.46 46.03
CA ASP A 631 4.47 5.73 45.79
C ASP A 631 4.09 7.13 46.27
N ARG A 632 3.51 7.91 45.42
CA ARG A 632 2.34 8.75 45.70
C ARG A 632 1.63 9.14 44.38
#